data_b08c5b55cb29c69858663f0001904923
#
_entry.id   b08c5b55cb29c69858663f0001904923
#
_cell.length_a   1.000
_cell.length_b   1.000
_cell.length_c   1.000
_cell.angle_alpha   90.00
_cell.angle_beta   90.00
_cell.angle_gamma   90.00
#
_symmetry.space_group_name_H-M   'P 1'
#
loop_
_entity.id
_entity.type
_entity.pdbx_description
1 polymer ?
#
loop_
_entity_poly.entity_id
_entity_poly.type
_entity_poly.pdbx_seq_one_letter_code
_entity_poly.pdbx_strand_id
1 'polypeptide(L)'
;MARTDLFRFLARCARTAAHCERTGMPESEAVEASRESIADRTGRRRLLQGAAGAAALAAFGAHAGKSQAQGPADVAVVGAGFAGLYAATVLAGKKLTAQVYEAGSRSGGRVASLRGVFPGQTVERGAELIDTTHSTVRQLSRQFGLTLENYEKQPGEEFFYFSGRHWSEAEVVAEYRAFVGAMNDDLQRLSGGPTADSHNAFDRELDLMPLSTYLDSRGAGPLLRRVMDTAYTIEFGREIDRQSSLALLFFAQANKRAHFAPFGNFSDERFHIVEGNDAIAGGLEGQLARAVAFGHRLVRVSRTADGRIKLAFDVGGRTVETVHAAAILTLPAPMMREIDFDASVALPAHSRTAIDGLDYGTNSKMMIGFTGRPWFERLGCNGGSYSDLPNHQNTWETAPSTAAFGVRGVITDYSGGNRGARLDPAKLQTEAGAFLQDLETVWPGTTALASRDSQGRVLAHLENWVRNPLFKGAYTNNQPGYFTGLEGHYAKPAGERLFFAGEHTDSFYNYQGFMEGALLSGARAADQAWRALR
;
A
#
# COMPACT_ATOMS: atom_id res chain seq x y z
N MET A 1 1.98 -10.56 3.18
CA MET A 1 1.49 -9.30 2.61
C MET A 1 0.00 -9.18 2.86
N ALA A 2 -0.44 -9.09 4.12
CA ALA A 2 -1.81 -8.68 4.41
C ALA A 2 -1.80 -7.16 4.49
N ARG A 3 -2.53 -6.48 3.62
CA ARG A 3 -2.66 -5.01 3.58
C ARG A 3 -3.98 -4.55 4.16
N THR A 4 -4.90 -5.49 4.42
CA THR A 4 -6.20 -5.23 5.02
C THR A 4 -6.50 -6.22 6.14
N ASP A 5 -7.29 -5.78 7.11
CA ASP A 5 -7.72 -6.64 8.23
C ASP A 5 -8.54 -7.84 7.75
N LEU A 6 -9.34 -7.66 6.68
CA LEU A 6 -10.05 -8.77 6.08
C LEU A 6 -9.10 -9.82 5.54
N PHE A 7 -7.98 -9.40 5.01
CA PHE A 7 -6.92 -10.31 4.59
C PHE A 7 -6.29 -11.06 5.77
N ARG A 8 -6.07 -10.38 6.89
CA ARG A 8 -5.61 -11.03 8.15
C ARG A 8 -6.65 -12.00 8.69
N PHE A 9 -7.91 -11.64 8.63
CA PHE A 9 -9.02 -12.51 9.00
C PHE A 9 -9.05 -13.78 8.14
N LEU A 10 -9.03 -13.65 6.81
CA LEU A 10 -8.95 -14.79 5.89
C LEU A 10 -7.72 -15.66 6.16
N ALA A 11 -6.62 -15.03 6.47
CA ALA A 11 -5.39 -15.69 6.86
C ALA A 11 -5.56 -16.57 8.11
N ARG A 12 -6.22 -16.02 9.13
CA ARG A 12 -6.57 -16.82 10.32
C ARG A 12 -7.49 -17.96 9.93
N CYS A 13 -8.55 -17.67 9.18
CA CYS A 13 -9.51 -18.69 8.74
C CYS A 13 -8.82 -19.84 8.01
N ALA A 14 -7.94 -19.53 7.05
CA ALA A 14 -7.19 -20.55 6.31
C ALA A 14 -6.28 -21.41 7.20
N ARG A 15 -5.56 -20.79 8.14
CA ARG A 15 -4.72 -21.53 9.11
C ARG A 15 -5.55 -22.42 10.01
N THR A 16 -6.65 -21.88 10.54
CA THR A 16 -7.55 -22.60 11.41
C THR A 16 -8.20 -23.76 10.67
N ALA A 17 -8.65 -23.53 9.43
CA ALA A 17 -9.19 -24.59 8.56
C ALA A 17 -8.18 -25.71 8.30
N ALA A 18 -6.93 -25.35 7.95
CA ALA A 18 -5.85 -26.35 7.78
C ALA A 18 -5.51 -27.09 9.06
N HIS A 19 -5.64 -26.46 10.23
CA HIS A 19 -5.50 -27.11 11.52
C HIS A 19 -6.63 -28.09 11.80
N CYS A 20 -7.88 -27.68 11.61
CA CYS A 20 -9.07 -28.54 11.76
C CYS A 20 -8.97 -29.76 10.85
N GLU A 21 -8.54 -29.58 9.61
CA GLU A 21 -8.39 -30.69 8.64
C GLU A 21 -7.35 -31.73 9.10
N ARG A 22 -6.22 -31.28 9.65
CA ARG A 22 -5.17 -32.20 10.14
C ARG A 22 -5.52 -32.88 11.45
N THR A 23 -6.27 -32.23 12.33
CA THR A 23 -6.51 -32.69 13.71
C THR A 23 -7.89 -33.29 13.92
N GLY A 24 -8.85 -33.03 13.02
CA GLY A 24 -10.24 -33.38 13.19
C GLY A 24 -10.98 -32.49 14.22
N MET A 25 -10.33 -31.42 14.71
CA MET A 25 -10.91 -30.49 15.70
C MET A 25 -12.10 -29.74 15.08
N PRO A 26 -13.19 -29.52 15.83
CA PRO A 26 -14.29 -28.66 15.39
C PRO A 26 -13.83 -27.20 15.18
N GLU A 27 -14.42 -26.52 14.20
CA GLU A 27 -14.04 -25.15 13.80
C GLU A 27 -14.19 -24.14 14.95
N SER A 28 -15.27 -24.21 15.73
CA SER A 28 -15.51 -23.33 16.87
C SER A 28 -14.43 -23.48 17.94
N GLU A 29 -14.05 -24.72 18.28
CA GLU A 29 -13.00 -25.02 19.26
C GLU A 29 -11.63 -24.53 18.78
N ALA A 30 -11.31 -24.72 17.51
CA ALA A 30 -10.06 -24.26 16.92
C ALA A 30 -9.96 -22.72 16.86
N VAL A 31 -11.07 -22.04 16.60
CA VAL A 31 -11.14 -20.57 16.63
C VAL A 31 -10.92 -20.05 18.05
N GLU A 32 -11.56 -20.65 19.04
CA GLU A 32 -11.40 -20.26 20.45
C GLU A 32 -9.97 -20.46 20.94
N ALA A 33 -9.37 -21.63 20.68
CA ALA A 33 -7.97 -21.93 21.00
C ALA A 33 -6.99 -20.94 20.31
N SER A 34 -7.28 -20.52 19.08
CA SER A 34 -6.49 -19.52 18.36
C SER A 34 -6.55 -18.14 19.03
N ARG A 35 -7.74 -17.73 19.48
CA ARG A 35 -7.97 -16.46 20.22
C ARG A 35 -7.25 -16.44 21.55
N GLU A 36 -7.31 -17.52 22.32
CA GLU A 36 -6.60 -17.67 23.60
C GLU A 36 -5.08 -17.60 23.40
N SER A 37 -4.53 -18.26 22.40
CA SER A 37 -3.11 -18.21 22.05
C SER A 37 -2.62 -16.79 21.70
N ILE A 38 -3.44 -15.99 21.06
CA ILE A 38 -3.14 -14.58 20.74
C ILE A 38 -3.15 -13.74 22.03
N ALA A 39 -4.15 -13.93 22.89
CA ALA A 39 -4.26 -13.23 24.17
C ALA A 39 -3.06 -13.53 25.10
N ASP A 40 -2.62 -14.79 25.18
CA ASP A 40 -1.47 -15.22 26.00
C ASP A 40 -0.14 -14.63 25.49
N ARG A 41 0.07 -14.59 24.17
CA ARG A 41 1.26 -13.93 23.57
C ARG A 41 1.29 -12.43 23.85
N THR A 42 0.15 -11.77 23.86
CA THR A 42 0.03 -10.34 24.17
C THR A 42 0.34 -10.07 25.64
N GLY A 43 -0.10 -10.94 26.55
CA GLY A 43 0.20 -10.88 27.99
C GLY A 43 1.70 -11.04 28.31
N ARG A 44 2.38 -12.03 27.71
CA ARG A 44 3.82 -12.26 27.90
C ARG A 44 4.70 -11.13 27.33
N ARG A 45 4.34 -10.52 26.21
CA ARG A 45 5.06 -9.37 25.66
C ARG A 45 4.93 -8.11 26.52
N ARG A 46 3.81 -7.90 27.22
CA ARG A 46 3.63 -6.77 28.16
C ARG A 46 4.60 -6.84 29.35
N LEU A 47 4.98 -8.02 29.79
CA LEU A 47 5.94 -8.23 30.88
C LEU A 47 7.39 -7.91 30.50
N LEU A 48 7.76 -8.07 29.22
CA LEU A 48 9.12 -7.87 28.73
C LEU A 48 9.44 -6.44 28.25
N GLN A 49 8.43 -5.59 28.05
CA GLN A 49 8.60 -4.22 27.52
C GLN A 49 8.68 -3.12 28.61
N GLY A 50 8.59 -3.47 29.87
CA GLY A 50 8.65 -2.52 31.01
C GLY A 50 10.06 -2.01 31.38
N ALA A 51 11.12 -2.38 30.67
CA ALA A 51 12.48 -2.16 31.16
C ALA A 51 13.47 -1.51 30.17
N ALA A 52 13.02 -0.73 29.18
CA ALA A 52 13.99 -0.01 28.36
C ALA A 52 13.37 1.24 27.72
N GLY A 53 13.37 2.32 28.43
CA GLY A 53 12.96 3.62 27.89
C GLY A 53 13.51 4.78 28.69
N ALA A 54 14.71 5.23 28.41
CA ALA A 54 15.14 6.61 28.62
C ALA A 54 16.57 6.77 28.08
N ALA A 55 16.72 7.53 27.02
CA ALA A 55 17.80 8.47 26.76
C ALA A 55 18.08 8.60 25.25
N ALA A 56 17.71 9.73 24.67
CA ALA A 56 18.54 10.52 23.76
C ALA A 56 17.71 11.63 23.10
N LEU A 57 17.65 12.76 23.76
CA LEU A 57 17.32 14.04 23.14
C LEU A 57 18.61 14.86 23.15
N ALA A 58 19.24 15.07 22.00
CA ALA A 58 20.11 16.23 21.79
C ALA A 58 20.46 16.42 20.31
N ALA A 59 20.24 17.64 19.84
CA ALA A 59 20.95 18.33 18.75
C ALA A 59 20.60 18.00 17.30
N PHE A 60 19.68 18.78 16.74
CA PHE A 60 19.77 19.16 15.33
C PHE A 60 19.71 20.69 15.20
N GLY A 61 20.88 21.27 15.03
CA GLY A 61 21.05 22.66 14.69
C GLY A 61 20.65 22.92 13.23
N ALA A 62 19.88 23.97 13.03
CA ALA A 62 19.52 24.49 11.72
C ALA A 62 20.77 24.92 10.94
N HIS A 63 21.07 24.25 9.83
CA HIS A 63 22.01 24.75 8.84
C HIS A 63 21.24 25.43 7.72
N ALA A 64 21.05 26.73 7.85
CA ALA A 64 20.72 27.58 6.71
C ALA A 64 21.95 27.67 5.79
N GLY A 65 22.07 26.74 4.87
CA GLY A 65 23.15 26.71 3.88
C GLY A 65 22.86 27.68 2.73
N LYS A 66 23.80 28.58 2.48
CA LYS A 66 23.83 29.52 1.36
C LYS A 66 23.70 28.74 0.03
N SER A 67 22.75 29.14 -0.81
CA SER A 67 22.64 28.72 -2.20
C SER A 67 23.89 29.15 -2.98
N GLN A 68 24.88 28.26 -3.10
CA GLN A 68 25.90 28.38 -4.13
C GLN A 68 25.33 27.85 -5.45
N ALA A 69 25.58 28.55 -6.55
CA ALA A 69 25.26 28.09 -7.89
C ALA A 69 26.03 26.77 -8.14
N GLN A 70 25.33 25.64 -7.93
CA GLN A 70 25.92 24.32 -8.09
C GLN A 70 25.86 23.93 -9.57
N GLY A 71 26.94 23.39 -10.12
CA GLY A 71 26.97 22.79 -11.46
C GLY A 71 25.88 21.70 -11.65
N PRO A 72 25.74 21.11 -12.86
CA PRO A 72 24.75 20.05 -13.07
C PRO A 72 24.91 18.92 -12.06
N ALA A 73 23.78 18.38 -11.55
CA ALA A 73 23.81 17.21 -10.67
C ALA A 73 24.20 15.95 -11.44
N ASP A 74 24.91 15.02 -10.80
CA ASP A 74 25.31 13.75 -11.42
C ASP A 74 24.10 12.92 -11.84
N VAL A 75 23.10 12.84 -10.97
CA VAL A 75 21.91 12.00 -11.17
C VAL A 75 20.65 12.85 -11.10
N ALA A 76 19.79 12.72 -12.10
CA ALA A 76 18.41 13.18 -12.02
C ALA A 76 17.55 12.14 -11.30
N VAL A 77 16.73 12.56 -10.34
CA VAL A 77 15.70 11.75 -9.72
C VAL A 77 14.36 12.36 -10.07
N VAL A 78 13.52 11.63 -10.80
CA VAL A 78 12.22 12.12 -11.25
C VAL A 78 11.09 11.52 -10.42
N GLY A 79 10.43 12.38 -9.66
CA GLY A 79 9.42 12.08 -8.64
C GLY A 79 9.94 12.33 -7.22
N ALA A 80 9.24 13.17 -6.45
CA ALA A 80 9.54 13.45 -5.05
C ALA A 80 8.67 12.62 -4.09
N GLY A 81 8.29 11.41 -4.47
CA GLY A 81 7.70 10.40 -3.57
C GLY A 81 8.77 9.76 -2.67
N PHE A 82 8.37 8.83 -1.80
CA PHE A 82 9.29 8.12 -0.91
C PHE A 82 10.48 7.49 -1.65
N ALA A 83 10.23 6.85 -2.79
CA ALA A 83 11.29 6.23 -3.58
C ALA A 83 12.34 7.25 -4.05
N GLY A 84 11.90 8.38 -4.61
CA GLY A 84 12.80 9.39 -5.16
C GLY A 84 13.56 10.15 -4.08
N LEU A 85 12.89 10.57 -3.02
CA LEU A 85 13.54 11.26 -1.90
C LEU A 85 14.59 10.38 -1.22
N TYR A 86 14.26 9.12 -1.00
CA TYR A 86 15.21 8.19 -0.38
C TYR A 86 16.35 7.82 -1.31
N ALA A 87 16.09 7.67 -2.62
CA ALA A 87 17.17 7.49 -3.61
C ALA A 87 18.16 8.66 -3.58
N ALA A 88 17.67 9.90 -3.55
CA ALA A 88 18.52 11.09 -3.47
C ALA A 88 19.34 11.14 -2.17
N THR A 89 18.76 10.74 -1.04
CA THR A 89 19.46 10.63 0.25
C THR A 89 20.56 9.57 0.20
N VAL A 90 20.29 8.39 -0.39
CA VAL A 90 21.29 7.31 -0.55
C VAL A 90 22.42 7.74 -1.49
N LEU A 91 22.13 8.42 -2.61
CA LEU A 91 23.15 8.97 -3.51
C LEU A 91 24.06 9.97 -2.80
N ALA A 92 23.50 10.87 -1.99
CA ALA A 92 24.29 11.81 -1.19
C ALA A 92 25.25 11.10 -0.24
N GLY A 93 24.82 10.03 0.44
CA GLY A 93 25.68 9.18 1.26
C GLY A 93 26.81 8.50 0.48
N LYS A 94 26.64 8.34 -0.83
CA LYS A 94 27.67 7.79 -1.76
C LYS A 94 28.48 8.87 -2.47
N LYS A 95 28.35 10.13 -2.06
CA LYS A 95 29.06 11.30 -2.61
C LYS A 95 28.69 11.61 -4.07
N LEU A 96 27.48 11.23 -4.51
CA LEU A 96 26.90 11.65 -5.78
C LEU A 96 25.87 12.77 -5.53
N THR A 97 25.89 13.77 -6.41
CA THR A 97 24.90 14.85 -6.36
C THR A 97 23.62 14.43 -7.08
N ALA A 98 22.47 14.65 -6.45
CA ALA A 98 21.17 14.38 -7.04
C ALA A 98 20.35 15.68 -7.19
N GLN A 99 19.61 15.82 -8.29
CA GLN A 99 18.55 16.80 -8.44
C GLN A 99 17.22 16.06 -8.52
N VAL A 100 16.33 16.37 -7.58
CA VAL A 100 14.96 15.82 -7.59
C VAL A 100 14.04 16.76 -8.36
N TYR A 101 13.27 16.20 -9.29
CA TYR A 101 12.23 16.87 -10.08
C TYR A 101 10.87 16.29 -9.73
N GLU A 102 9.88 17.14 -9.52
CA GLU A 102 8.52 16.74 -9.15
C GLU A 102 7.50 17.48 -10.01
N ALA A 103 6.53 16.76 -10.55
CA ALA A 103 5.47 17.34 -11.39
C ALA A 103 4.46 18.16 -10.56
N GLY A 104 4.21 17.75 -9.33
CA GLY A 104 3.29 18.43 -8.40
C GLY A 104 3.94 19.59 -7.67
N SER A 105 3.24 20.07 -6.64
CA SER A 105 3.66 21.19 -5.79
C SER A 105 4.09 20.75 -4.37
N ARG A 106 4.14 19.44 -4.10
CA ARG A 106 4.53 18.88 -2.82
C ARG A 106 5.33 17.58 -2.98
N SER A 107 6.12 17.25 -1.98
CA SER A 107 6.75 15.95 -1.84
C SER A 107 5.80 14.90 -1.22
N GLY A 108 6.24 13.63 -1.19
CA GLY A 108 5.51 12.51 -0.59
C GLY A 108 4.75 11.63 -1.58
N GLY A 109 4.36 12.17 -2.74
CA GLY A 109 3.62 11.39 -3.74
C GLY A 109 2.28 10.86 -3.22
N ARG A 110 2.07 9.53 -3.22
CA ARG A 110 0.86 8.86 -2.68
C ARG A 110 0.88 8.68 -1.16
N VAL A 111 1.90 9.14 -0.48
CA VAL A 111 1.89 9.36 0.97
C VAL A 111 1.49 10.80 1.21
N ALA A 112 0.32 10.99 1.80
CA ALA A 112 -0.27 12.32 1.94
C ALA A 112 -1.23 12.35 3.13
N SER A 113 -0.95 13.21 4.08
CA SER A 113 -1.74 13.39 5.28
C SER A 113 -2.65 14.61 5.15
N LEU A 114 -3.81 14.53 5.77
CA LEU A 114 -4.84 15.56 5.77
C LEU A 114 -4.93 16.16 7.17
N ARG A 115 -4.71 17.46 7.27
CA ARG A 115 -4.76 18.24 8.51
C ARG A 115 -5.81 19.33 8.41
N GLY A 116 -6.43 19.68 9.54
CA GLY A 116 -7.35 20.82 9.62
C GLY A 116 -8.77 20.56 9.11
N VAL A 117 -9.09 19.39 8.53
CA VAL A 117 -10.45 19.01 8.14
C VAL A 117 -11.20 18.44 9.34
N PHE A 118 -10.59 17.51 10.06
CA PHE A 118 -11.18 16.91 11.26
C PHE A 118 -10.54 17.54 12.50
N PRO A 119 -11.31 18.21 13.36
CA PRO A 119 -10.76 18.97 14.49
C PRO A 119 -9.90 18.10 15.42
N GLY A 120 -8.62 18.46 15.57
CA GLY A 120 -7.66 17.79 16.43
C GLY A 120 -7.11 16.46 15.91
N GLN A 121 -7.45 16.07 14.68
CA GLN A 121 -7.03 14.78 14.09
C GLN A 121 -6.27 14.99 12.78
N THR A 122 -5.17 14.26 12.63
CA THR A 122 -4.46 14.08 11.35
C THR A 122 -4.85 12.71 10.79
N VAL A 123 -5.28 12.67 9.54
CA VAL A 123 -5.71 11.43 8.87
C VAL A 123 -4.97 11.24 7.55
N GLU A 124 -4.83 9.99 7.11
CA GLU A 124 -4.12 9.65 5.89
C GLU A 124 -5.07 9.53 4.70
N ARG A 125 -4.96 10.44 3.74
CA ARG A 125 -5.67 10.32 2.47
C ARG A 125 -4.96 9.41 1.45
N GLY A 126 -3.71 9.02 1.76
CA GLY A 126 -2.89 8.08 1.01
C GLY A 126 -2.51 6.85 1.82
N ALA A 127 -1.25 6.41 1.65
CA ALA A 127 -0.68 5.28 2.38
C ALA A 127 -0.69 5.54 3.89
N GLU A 128 -1.22 4.59 4.66
CA GLU A 128 -1.49 4.78 6.09
C GLU A 128 -0.75 3.76 6.97
N LEU A 129 -1.01 2.48 6.76
CA LEU A 129 -0.61 1.46 7.71
C LEU A 129 0.86 1.03 7.53
N ILE A 130 1.55 0.86 8.64
CA ILE A 130 2.98 0.51 8.72
C ILE A 130 3.10 -0.79 9.50
N ASP A 131 3.72 -1.79 8.88
CA ASP A 131 3.96 -3.09 9.50
C ASP A 131 5.14 -3.10 10.46
N THR A 132 5.14 -4.06 11.38
CA THR A 132 6.31 -4.34 12.23
C THR A 132 7.55 -4.66 11.39
N THR A 133 7.39 -5.23 10.21
CA THR A 133 8.46 -5.60 9.29
C THR A 133 8.98 -4.42 8.44
N HIS A 134 8.27 -3.30 8.38
CA HIS A 134 8.69 -2.09 7.65
C HIS A 134 9.85 -1.38 8.37
N SER A 135 11.02 -1.98 8.29
CA SER A 135 12.20 -1.57 9.06
C SER A 135 12.71 -0.18 8.70
N THR A 136 12.68 0.17 7.40
CA THR A 136 13.16 1.47 6.90
C THR A 136 12.20 2.59 7.26
N VAL A 137 10.89 2.41 7.06
CA VAL A 137 9.87 3.38 7.49
C VAL A 137 9.99 3.66 8.99
N ARG A 138 10.08 2.61 9.82
CA ARG A 138 10.22 2.72 11.27
C ARG A 138 11.54 3.33 11.72
N GLN A 139 12.63 3.11 10.98
CA GLN A 139 13.91 3.75 11.24
C GLN A 139 13.83 5.25 10.94
N LEU A 140 13.26 5.64 9.79
CA LEU A 140 13.07 7.04 9.43
C LEU A 140 12.13 7.75 10.41
N SER A 141 11.05 7.10 10.86
CA SER A 141 10.17 7.65 11.89
C SER A 141 10.96 8.01 13.15
N ARG A 142 11.81 7.09 13.65
CA ARG A 142 12.69 7.37 14.80
C ARG A 142 13.70 8.48 14.53
N GLN A 143 14.32 8.47 13.34
CA GLN A 143 15.32 9.47 12.93
C GLN A 143 14.74 10.87 12.91
N PHE A 144 13.48 11.01 12.51
CA PHE A 144 12.78 12.30 12.43
C PHE A 144 11.97 12.64 13.69
N GLY A 145 12.08 11.80 14.76
CA GLY A 145 11.38 12.05 16.02
C GLY A 145 9.86 11.92 15.94
N LEU A 146 9.34 11.11 15.01
CA LEU A 146 7.93 10.92 14.78
C LEU A 146 7.34 9.83 15.69
N THR A 147 6.09 10.00 16.09
CA THR A 147 5.38 9.12 17.02
C THR A 147 4.64 8.02 16.26
N LEU A 148 5.01 6.75 16.51
CA LEU A 148 4.27 5.59 16.00
C LEU A 148 3.12 5.24 16.94
N GLU A 149 1.89 5.39 16.48
CA GLU A 149 0.69 4.87 17.13
C GLU A 149 0.53 3.38 16.83
N ASN A 150 0.09 2.59 17.82
CA ASN A 150 -0.09 1.15 17.69
C ASN A 150 -1.57 0.77 17.70
N TYR A 151 -2.12 0.40 16.57
CA TYR A 151 -3.52 0.01 16.37
C TYR A 151 -3.91 -1.29 17.10
N GLU A 152 -2.99 -2.24 17.33
CA GLU A 152 -3.29 -3.46 18.11
C GLU A 152 -3.72 -3.17 19.57
N LYS A 153 -3.52 -1.95 20.04
CA LYS A 153 -3.96 -1.53 21.39
C LYS A 153 -5.41 -1.06 21.41
N GLN A 154 -6.04 -0.90 20.27
CA GLN A 154 -7.44 -0.52 20.19
C GLN A 154 -8.30 -1.74 20.52
N PRO A 155 -9.14 -1.69 21.57
CA PRO A 155 -10.02 -2.79 21.91
C PRO A 155 -11.22 -2.84 20.96
N GLY A 156 -11.87 -4.00 20.90
CA GLY A 156 -13.06 -4.25 20.11
C GLY A 156 -12.84 -5.30 19.03
N GLU A 157 -13.91 -5.69 18.38
CA GLU A 157 -13.92 -6.70 17.32
C GLU A 157 -14.20 -6.06 15.95
N GLU A 158 -13.81 -6.74 14.86
CA GLU A 158 -14.17 -6.39 13.49
C GLU A 158 -15.51 -7.01 13.14
N PHE A 159 -16.33 -6.32 12.35
CA PHE A 159 -17.63 -6.79 11.92
C PHE A 159 -17.63 -7.23 10.46
N PHE A 160 -18.19 -8.41 10.20
CA PHE A 160 -18.31 -9.01 8.88
C PHE A 160 -19.78 -9.15 8.51
N TYR A 161 -20.21 -8.41 7.47
CA TYR A 161 -21.59 -8.41 7.00
C TYR A 161 -21.65 -8.80 5.52
N PHE A 162 -22.06 -10.04 5.26
CA PHE A 162 -22.14 -10.57 3.90
C PHE A 162 -23.48 -11.29 3.69
N SER A 163 -24.02 -11.22 2.47
CA SER A 163 -25.27 -11.89 2.11
C SER A 163 -26.43 -11.55 3.07
N GLY A 164 -26.51 -10.30 3.51
CA GLY A 164 -27.60 -9.78 4.31
C GLY A 164 -27.55 -10.12 5.81
N ARG A 165 -26.43 -10.64 6.34
CA ARG A 165 -26.27 -10.91 7.77
C ARG A 165 -24.83 -10.79 8.27
N HIS A 166 -24.68 -10.68 9.58
CA HIS A 166 -23.38 -10.82 10.24
C HIS A 166 -22.91 -12.28 10.25
N TRP A 167 -21.60 -12.48 10.13
CA TRP A 167 -20.95 -13.77 10.10
C TRP A 167 -19.88 -13.90 11.18
N SER A 168 -19.77 -15.10 11.76
CA SER A 168 -18.71 -15.46 12.68
C SER A 168 -17.47 -15.96 11.91
N GLU A 169 -16.30 -15.84 12.53
CA GLU A 169 -15.05 -16.40 12.01
C GLU A 169 -15.16 -17.92 11.75
N ALA A 170 -15.83 -18.65 12.66
CA ALA A 170 -15.98 -20.11 12.55
C ALA A 170 -16.72 -20.55 11.26
N GLU A 171 -17.76 -19.80 10.85
CA GLU A 171 -18.50 -20.10 9.61
C GLU A 171 -17.61 -19.92 8.37
N VAL A 172 -16.76 -18.88 8.34
CA VAL A 172 -15.81 -18.68 7.23
C VAL A 172 -14.73 -19.78 7.25
N VAL A 173 -14.24 -20.18 8.43
CA VAL A 173 -13.28 -21.29 8.60
C VAL A 173 -13.85 -22.59 8.08
N ALA A 174 -15.12 -22.90 8.30
CA ALA A 174 -15.76 -24.13 7.84
C ALA A 174 -15.75 -24.22 6.30
N GLU A 175 -16.11 -23.14 5.60
CA GLU A 175 -16.03 -23.11 4.12
C GLU A 175 -14.57 -23.14 3.63
N TYR A 176 -13.67 -22.46 4.32
CA TYR A 176 -12.25 -22.46 3.97
C TYR A 176 -11.65 -23.87 4.09
N ARG A 177 -12.06 -24.63 5.11
CA ARG A 177 -11.60 -26.00 5.33
C ARG A 177 -11.86 -26.92 4.13
N ALA A 178 -13.05 -26.81 3.55
CA ALA A 178 -13.39 -27.55 2.34
C ALA A 178 -12.52 -27.15 1.12
N PHE A 179 -12.04 -25.91 1.08
CA PHE A 179 -11.26 -25.35 -0.03
C PHE A 179 -9.73 -25.58 0.10
N VAL A 180 -9.22 -25.70 1.33
CA VAL A 180 -7.77 -25.77 1.61
C VAL A 180 -7.08 -26.97 0.95
N GLY A 181 -7.77 -28.11 0.84
CA GLY A 181 -7.23 -29.30 0.16
C GLY A 181 -6.80 -29.01 -1.27
N ALA A 182 -7.69 -28.42 -2.06
CA ALA A 182 -7.42 -28.04 -3.45
C ALA A 182 -6.30 -27.01 -3.59
N MET A 183 -6.24 -26.02 -2.67
CA MET A 183 -5.12 -25.08 -2.63
C MET A 183 -3.78 -25.77 -2.36
N ASN A 184 -3.73 -26.71 -1.42
CA ASN A 184 -2.50 -27.42 -1.07
C ASN A 184 -1.98 -28.26 -2.25
N ASP A 185 -2.84 -28.92 -2.99
CA ASP A 185 -2.48 -29.71 -4.17
C ASP A 185 -1.83 -28.83 -5.24
N ASP A 186 -2.40 -27.66 -5.50
CA ASP A 186 -1.84 -26.70 -6.46
C ASP A 186 -0.51 -26.14 -5.95
N LEU A 187 -0.41 -25.77 -4.68
CA LEU A 187 0.80 -25.23 -4.07
C LEU A 187 1.99 -26.19 -4.14
N GLN A 188 1.78 -27.51 -4.03
CA GLN A 188 2.85 -28.50 -4.15
C GLN A 188 3.44 -28.56 -5.58
N ARG A 189 2.65 -28.23 -6.60
CA ARG A 189 3.04 -28.27 -8.01
C ARG A 189 3.72 -26.99 -8.48
N LEU A 190 3.46 -25.87 -7.81
CA LEU A 190 4.07 -24.57 -8.12
C LEU A 190 5.56 -24.57 -7.87
N SER A 191 6.30 -23.83 -8.69
CA SER A 191 7.68 -23.45 -8.38
C SER A 191 7.70 -22.43 -7.22
N GLY A 192 8.84 -22.08 -6.66
CA GLY A 192 8.82 -21.36 -5.45
C GLY A 192 9.01 -19.85 -5.50
N GLY A 193 8.32 -19.23 -6.34
CA GLY A 193 8.37 -17.79 -6.58
C GLY A 193 8.68 -17.54 -8.05
N PRO A 194 7.70 -17.81 -8.95
CA PRO A 194 7.86 -17.56 -10.36
C PRO A 194 8.13 -16.09 -10.63
N THR A 195 8.99 -15.86 -11.60
CA THR A 195 9.29 -14.54 -12.16
C THR A 195 9.19 -14.60 -13.68
N ALA A 196 9.23 -13.45 -14.34
CA ALA A 196 9.27 -13.41 -15.79
C ALA A 196 10.44 -14.19 -16.40
N ASP A 197 11.57 -14.31 -15.69
CA ASP A 197 12.76 -15.00 -16.13
C ASP A 197 12.82 -16.47 -15.67
N SER A 198 12.02 -16.88 -14.69
CA SER A 198 12.08 -18.21 -14.08
C SER A 198 10.73 -18.67 -13.59
N HIS A 199 10.11 -19.60 -14.32
CA HIS A 199 8.82 -20.21 -13.99
C HIS A 199 8.67 -21.55 -14.72
N ASN A 200 7.76 -22.41 -14.26
CA ASN A 200 7.38 -23.63 -14.95
C ASN A 200 6.03 -23.47 -15.71
N ALA A 201 5.62 -24.50 -16.43
CA ALA A 201 4.38 -24.46 -17.20
C ALA A 201 3.12 -24.34 -16.31
N PHE A 202 3.14 -24.95 -15.12
CA PHE A 202 2.03 -24.89 -14.18
C PHE A 202 1.93 -23.51 -13.49
N ASP A 203 3.07 -22.88 -13.16
CA ASP A 203 3.09 -21.49 -12.71
C ASP A 203 2.38 -20.58 -13.72
N ARG A 204 2.70 -20.76 -15.01
CA ARG A 204 2.10 -19.97 -16.09
C ARG A 204 0.61 -20.25 -16.28
N GLU A 205 0.18 -21.52 -16.16
CA GLU A 205 -1.23 -21.88 -16.23
C GLU A 205 -2.04 -21.14 -15.17
N LEU A 206 -1.60 -21.21 -13.91
CA LEU A 206 -2.29 -20.55 -12.79
C LEU A 206 -2.13 -19.03 -12.80
N ASP A 207 -1.00 -18.52 -13.28
CA ASP A 207 -0.81 -17.07 -13.42
C ASP A 207 -1.78 -16.44 -14.43
N LEU A 208 -2.06 -17.15 -15.53
CA LEU A 208 -3.01 -16.69 -16.54
C LEU A 208 -4.47 -16.91 -16.14
N MET A 209 -4.73 -17.72 -15.13
CA MET A 209 -6.07 -17.99 -14.61
C MET A 209 -6.52 -16.84 -13.72
N PRO A 210 -7.67 -16.19 -14.00
CA PRO A 210 -8.26 -15.23 -13.09
C PRO A 210 -8.59 -15.85 -11.72
N LEU A 211 -8.41 -15.09 -10.64
CA LEU A 211 -8.72 -15.54 -9.29
C LEU A 211 -10.18 -15.97 -9.15
N SER A 212 -11.12 -15.30 -9.82
CA SER A 212 -12.54 -15.69 -9.85
C SER A 212 -12.71 -17.12 -10.40
N THR A 213 -12.09 -17.41 -11.55
CA THR A 213 -12.11 -18.74 -12.17
C THR A 213 -11.45 -19.80 -11.29
N TYR A 214 -10.36 -19.45 -10.63
CA TYR A 214 -9.69 -20.34 -9.69
C TYR A 214 -10.60 -20.73 -8.52
N LEU A 215 -11.22 -19.78 -7.86
CA LEU A 215 -12.15 -20.03 -6.75
C LEU A 215 -13.31 -20.93 -7.17
N ASP A 216 -13.93 -20.63 -8.31
CA ASP A 216 -15.05 -21.41 -8.85
C ASP A 216 -14.63 -22.84 -9.24
N SER A 217 -13.48 -23.00 -9.91
CA SER A 217 -12.95 -24.29 -10.36
C SER A 217 -12.45 -25.19 -9.22
N ARG A 218 -12.10 -24.61 -8.08
CA ARG A 218 -11.65 -25.34 -6.88
C ARG A 218 -12.74 -25.52 -5.82
N GLY A 219 -13.99 -25.10 -6.13
CA GLY A 219 -15.16 -25.34 -5.29
C GLY A 219 -15.22 -24.48 -4.04
N ALA A 220 -14.78 -23.22 -4.11
CA ALA A 220 -14.98 -22.28 -3.02
C ALA A 220 -16.47 -22.14 -2.68
N GLY A 221 -16.82 -22.27 -1.40
CA GLY A 221 -18.20 -22.10 -0.92
C GLY A 221 -18.74 -20.69 -1.16
N PRO A 222 -20.06 -20.48 -1.15
CA PRO A 222 -20.67 -19.22 -1.54
C PRO A 222 -20.32 -18.06 -0.59
N LEU A 223 -20.15 -18.31 0.70
CA LEU A 223 -19.70 -17.30 1.65
C LEU A 223 -18.22 -16.96 1.42
N LEU A 224 -17.35 -17.97 1.38
CA LEU A 224 -15.92 -17.79 1.12
C LEU A 224 -15.68 -17.03 -0.18
N ARG A 225 -16.43 -17.38 -1.23
CA ARG A 225 -16.35 -16.73 -2.55
C ARG A 225 -16.61 -15.23 -2.45
N ARG A 226 -17.64 -14.80 -1.68
CA ARG A 226 -17.98 -13.38 -1.49
C ARG A 226 -16.95 -12.65 -0.63
N VAL A 227 -16.52 -13.28 0.46
CA VAL A 227 -15.50 -12.72 1.35
C VAL A 227 -14.19 -12.51 0.57
N MET A 228 -13.79 -13.49 -0.24
CA MET A 228 -12.62 -13.39 -1.12
C MET A 228 -12.75 -12.28 -2.16
N ASP A 229 -13.93 -12.16 -2.77
CA ASP A 229 -14.19 -11.11 -3.76
C ASP A 229 -13.96 -9.72 -3.15
N THR A 230 -14.59 -9.42 -2.02
CA THR A 230 -14.39 -8.14 -1.33
C THR A 230 -12.93 -7.96 -0.90
N ALA A 231 -12.32 -8.98 -0.25
CA ALA A 231 -10.98 -8.90 0.29
C ALA A 231 -9.93 -8.59 -0.78
N TYR A 232 -9.96 -9.33 -1.89
CA TYR A 232 -8.99 -9.16 -2.97
C TYR A 232 -9.27 -7.90 -3.79
N THR A 233 -10.54 -7.52 -3.97
CA THR A 233 -10.90 -6.26 -4.65
C THR A 233 -10.37 -5.04 -3.90
N ILE A 234 -10.51 -4.97 -2.57
CA ILE A 234 -9.96 -3.85 -1.79
C ILE A 234 -8.43 -3.94 -1.64
N GLU A 235 -7.87 -5.16 -1.60
CA GLU A 235 -6.42 -5.37 -1.46
C GLU A 235 -5.66 -4.86 -2.68
N PHE A 236 -6.07 -5.25 -3.88
CA PHE A 236 -5.35 -4.93 -5.13
C PHE A 236 -6.04 -3.85 -5.98
N GLY A 237 -7.20 -3.38 -5.57
CA GLY A 237 -7.94 -2.32 -6.24
C GLY A 237 -8.53 -2.71 -7.59
N ARG A 238 -8.69 -4.01 -7.86
CA ARG A 238 -9.34 -4.55 -9.06
C ARG A 238 -10.25 -5.71 -8.67
N GLU A 239 -11.29 -5.95 -9.44
CA GLU A 239 -12.12 -7.15 -9.29
C GLU A 239 -11.27 -8.42 -9.48
N ILE A 240 -11.69 -9.50 -8.85
CA ILE A 240 -10.93 -10.77 -8.83
C ILE A 240 -10.87 -11.49 -10.17
N ASP A 241 -11.65 -11.10 -11.17
CA ASP A 241 -11.49 -11.55 -12.56
C ASP A 241 -10.32 -10.83 -13.28
N ARG A 242 -9.79 -9.77 -12.68
CA ARG A 242 -8.64 -9.00 -13.15
C ARG A 242 -7.37 -9.26 -12.33
N GLN A 243 -7.36 -10.30 -11.51
CA GLN A 243 -6.24 -10.67 -10.67
C GLN A 243 -5.79 -12.11 -10.97
N SER A 244 -4.48 -12.36 -10.96
CA SER A 244 -3.91 -13.70 -11.12
C SER A 244 -4.28 -14.59 -9.92
N SER A 245 -4.59 -15.87 -10.16
CA SER A 245 -4.79 -16.84 -9.08
C SER A 245 -3.53 -17.03 -8.22
N LEU A 246 -2.34 -16.77 -8.77
CA LEU A 246 -1.10 -16.82 -8.02
C LEU A 246 -1.03 -15.73 -6.93
N ALA A 247 -1.73 -14.62 -7.08
CA ALA A 247 -1.82 -13.61 -6.01
C ALA A 247 -2.44 -14.22 -4.74
N LEU A 248 -3.47 -15.07 -4.85
CA LEU A 248 -4.00 -15.83 -3.72
C LEU A 248 -2.99 -16.85 -3.20
N LEU A 249 -2.47 -17.70 -4.09
CA LEU A 249 -1.67 -18.86 -3.70
C LEU A 249 -0.34 -18.46 -3.06
N PHE A 250 0.36 -17.48 -3.62
CA PHE A 250 1.62 -17.00 -3.04
C PHE A 250 1.43 -16.06 -1.85
N PHE A 251 0.31 -15.38 -1.78
CA PHE A 251 -0.04 -14.66 -0.59
C PHE A 251 -0.25 -15.62 0.59
N ALA A 252 -0.87 -16.77 0.34
CA ALA A 252 -0.99 -17.84 1.31
C ALA A 252 0.36 -18.50 1.66
N GLN A 253 1.39 -18.41 0.78
CA GLN A 253 2.70 -19.04 0.95
C GLN A 253 3.88 -18.09 0.74
N ALA A 254 3.81 -16.87 1.14
CA ALA A 254 4.83 -15.86 0.88
C ALA A 254 6.26 -16.22 1.37
N ASN A 255 6.50 -17.41 1.95
CA ASN A 255 7.83 -17.86 2.31
C ASN A 255 8.03 -19.36 2.11
N LYS A 256 8.75 -19.75 1.05
CA LYS A 256 9.12 -21.15 0.78
C LYS A 256 10.09 -21.80 1.73
N ARG A 257 10.83 -21.04 2.51
CA ARG A 257 11.79 -21.57 3.48
C ARG A 257 11.13 -21.98 4.80
N ALA A 258 9.93 -21.52 5.05
CA ALA A 258 9.13 -21.93 6.19
C ALA A 258 8.01 -22.85 5.70
N HIS A 259 7.78 -23.95 6.39
CA HIS A 259 6.59 -24.77 6.26
C HIS A 259 5.35 -23.90 6.07
N PHE A 260 4.40 -24.38 5.23
CA PHE A 260 3.12 -23.74 4.96
C PHE A 260 2.66 -22.85 6.12
N ALA A 261 2.88 -21.58 5.98
CA ALA A 261 2.32 -20.55 6.82
C ALA A 261 1.48 -19.68 5.88
N PRO A 262 0.21 -20.02 5.69
CA PRO A 262 -0.68 -19.12 4.98
C PRO A 262 -0.57 -17.77 5.67
N PHE A 263 -0.19 -16.72 4.92
CA PHE A 263 -0.05 -15.36 5.41
C PHE A 263 0.98 -15.18 6.55
N GLY A 264 2.04 -15.93 6.48
CA GLY A 264 3.10 -15.80 7.46
C GLY A 264 3.56 -14.38 7.62
N ASN A 265 3.60 -13.88 8.83
CA ASN A 265 4.38 -12.77 9.39
C ASN A 265 4.56 -11.47 8.57
N PHE A 266 3.82 -11.22 7.49
CA PHE A 266 4.19 -10.21 6.50
C PHE A 266 3.57 -8.86 6.75
N SER A 267 2.30 -8.79 7.07
CA SER A 267 1.66 -7.53 7.37
C SER A 267 0.83 -7.66 8.65
N ASP A 268 1.09 -6.80 9.59
CA ASP A 268 0.30 -6.67 10.81
C ASP A 268 -0.38 -5.30 10.92
N GLU A 269 -0.21 -4.43 9.91
CA GLU A 269 -0.87 -3.12 9.76
C GLU A 269 -0.93 -2.34 11.07
N ARG A 270 0.15 -2.44 11.82
CA ARG A 270 0.17 -2.20 13.24
C ARG A 270 0.31 -0.75 13.62
N PHE A 271 0.99 0.04 12.77
CA PHE A 271 1.36 1.39 13.13
C PHE A 271 0.93 2.40 12.06
N HIS A 272 0.71 3.62 12.49
CA HIS A 272 0.81 4.81 11.66
C HIS A 272 1.52 5.94 12.44
N ILE A 273 1.82 7.05 11.76
CA ILE A 273 2.49 8.19 12.38
C ILE A 273 1.45 9.24 12.80
N VAL A 274 1.40 9.56 14.09
CA VAL A 274 0.44 10.53 14.68
C VAL A 274 0.53 11.90 14.02
N GLU A 275 1.75 12.34 13.69
CA GLU A 275 2.01 13.62 13.02
C GLU A 275 1.63 13.58 11.53
N GLY A 276 1.33 12.39 10.99
CA GLY A 276 1.07 12.11 9.60
C GLY A 276 2.27 11.46 8.89
N ASN A 277 1.99 10.45 8.06
CA ASN A 277 3.05 9.67 7.38
C ASN A 277 3.87 10.52 6.39
N ASP A 278 3.30 11.60 5.84
CA ASP A 278 4.01 12.51 4.94
C ASP A 278 5.11 13.33 5.66
N ALA A 279 5.17 13.32 6.99
CA ALA A 279 6.25 13.90 7.75
C ALA A 279 7.61 13.23 7.46
N ILE A 280 7.62 11.93 7.08
CA ILE A 280 8.83 11.27 6.58
C ILE A 280 9.33 11.93 5.30
N ALA A 281 8.43 12.26 4.36
CA ALA A 281 8.82 12.95 3.13
C ALA A 281 9.44 14.32 3.42
N GLY A 282 8.82 15.08 4.34
CA GLY A 282 9.37 16.36 4.81
C GLY A 282 10.77 16.22 5.43
N GLY A 283 10.97 15.18 6.25
CA GLY A 283 12.27 14.88 6.85
C GLY A 283 13.34 14.53 5.82
N LEU A 284 12.99 13.70 4.82
CA LEU A 284 13.90 13.36 3.72
C LEU A 284 14.20 14.56 2.83
N GLU A 285 13.19 15.35 2.45
CA GLU A 285 13.38 16.58 1.66
C GLU A 285 14.30 17.57 2.38
N GLY A 286 14.13 17.75 3.70
CA GLY A 286 14.98 18.62 4.53
C GLY A 286 16.46 18.19 4.57
N GLN A 287 16.79 16.97 4.22
CA GLN A 287 18.16 16.45 4.14
C GLN A 287 18.82 16.63 2.76
N LEU A 288 18.04 17.02 1.73
CA LEU A 288 18.56 17.18 0.39
C LEU A 288 19.53 18.39 0.29
N ALA A 289 20.65 18.19 -0.37
CA ALA A 289 21.60 19.27 -0.65
C ALA A 289 21.07 20.29 -1.66
N ARG A 290 20.10 19.91 -2.49
CA ARG A 290 19.43 20.74 -3.49
C ARG A 290 17.94 20.73 -3.25
N ALA A 291 17.31 21.88 -3.39
CA ALA A 291 15.84 21.98 -3.32
C ALA A 291 15.18 21.12 -4.41
N VAL A 292 14.01 20.55 -4.11
CA VAL A 292 13.17 19.86 -5.09
C VAL A 292 12.69 20.86 -6.13
N ALA A 293 12.85 20.52 -7.42
CA ALA A 293 12.34 21.31 -8.52
C ALA A 293 10.87 20.92 -8.79
N PHE A 294 9.93 21.62 -8.14
CA PHE A 294 8.49 21.40 -8.31
C PHE A 294 7.97 21.91 -9.66
N GLY A 295 6.81 21.44 -10.09
CA GLY A 295 6.17 21.81 -11.34
C GLY A 295 6.87 21.29 -12.60
N HIS A 296 7.79 20.32 -12.45
CA HIS A 296 8.55 19.72 -13.56
C HIS A 296 7.95 18.38 -13.96
N ARG A 297 7.02 18.39 -14.91
CA ARG A 297 6.40 17.17 -15.44
C ARG A 297 7.27 16.59 -16.57
N LEU A 298 7.89 15.41 -16.33
CA LEU A 298 8.67 14.72 -17.35
C LEU A 298 7.81 14.35 -18.54
N VAL A 299 8.25 14.72 -19.75
CA VAL A 299 7.55 14.43 -21.02
C VAL A 299 8.39 13.63 -22.00
N ARG A 300 9.72 13.71 -21.93
CA ARG A 300 10.62 12.97 -22.83
C ARG A 300 11.93 12.60 -22.16
N VAL A 301 12.42 11.40 -22.48
CA VAL A 301 13.75 10.89 -22.13
C VAL A 301 14.53 10.58 -23.40
N SER A 302 15.75 11.09 -23.52
CA SER A 302 16.66 10.82 -24.65
C SER A 302 18.11 10.70 -24.16
N ARG A 303 19.03 10.30 -25.03
CA ARG A 303 20.47 10.32 -24.77
C ARG A 303 21.16 11.38 -25.61
N THR A 304 22.16 11.99 -25.03
CA THR A 304 23.12 12.85 -25.75
C THR A 304 24.16 11.99 -26.49
N ALA A 305 24.91 12.57 -27.42
CA ALA A 305 25.94 11.86 -28.18
C ALA A 305 27.05 11.25 -27.29
N ASP A 306 27.31 11.86 -26.13
CA ASP A 306 28.27 11.36 -25.12
C ASP A 306 27.62 10.37 -24.12
N GLY A 307 26.40 9.90 -24.40
CA GLY A 307 25.73 8.84 -23.66
C GLY A 307 25.03 9.27 -22.35
N ARG A 308 25.04 10.57 -22.00
CA ARG A 308 24.32 11.09 -20.83
C ARG A 308 22.81 11.07 -21.06
N ILE A 309 22.03 11.08 -19.98
CA ILE A 309 20.58 11.16 -20.04
C ILE A 309 20.14 12.62 -20.15
N LYS A 310 19.36 12.91 -21.18
CA LYS A 310 18.68 14.19 -21.38
C LYS A 310 17.21 14.03 -21.10
N LEU A 311 16.69 14.87 -20.20
CA LEU A 311 15.30 14.91 -19.78
C LEU A 311 14.66 16.20 -20.26
N ALA A 312 13.46 16.09 -20.83
CA ALA A 312 12.63 17.25 -21.16
C ALA A 312 11.41 17.28 -20.24
N PHE A 313 11.20 18.42 -19.61
CA PHE A 313 10.08 18.66 -18.69
C PHE A 313 9.14 19.71 -19.27
N ASP A 314 7.83 19.50 -19.09
CA ASP A 314 6.84 20.57 -19.20
C ASP A 314 6.81 21.32 -17.85
N VAL A 315 7.12 22.62 -17.91
CA VAL A 315 7.10 23.53 -16.76
C VAL A 315 6.21 24.71 -17.10
N GLY A 316 4.94 24.62 -16.71
CA GLY A 316 3.95 25.67 -16.98
C GLY A 316 3.75 25.93 -18.47
N GLY A 317 3.74 24.90 -19.30
CA GLY A 317 3.58 24.96 -20.76
C GLY A 317 4.87 25.28 -21.52
N ARG A 318 6.02 25.32 -20.87
CA ARG A 318 7.33 25.52 -21.49
C ARG A 318 8.18 24.25 -21.34
N THR A 319 8.89 23.88 -22.39
CA THR A 319 9.85 22.77 -22.33
C THR A 319 11.16 23.25 -21.69
N VAL A 320 11.56 22.59 -20.60
CA VAL A 320 12.85 22.78 -19.95
C VAL A 320 13.66 21.48 -20.10
N GLU A 321 14.88 21.59 -20.62
CA GLU A 321 15.75 20.44 -20.82
C GLU A 321 16.90 20.43 -19.80
N THR A 322 17.22 19.25 -19.29
CA THR A 322 18.36 19.02 -18.39
C THR A 322 19.18 17.81 -18.84
N VAL A 323 20.47 17.78 -18.51
CA VAL A 323 21.36 16.68 -18.85
C VAL A 323 22.11 16.22 -17.61
N HIS A 324 22.08 14.91 -17.37
CA HIS A 324 22.69 14.26 -16.20
C HIS A 324 23.47 13.02 -16.62
N ALA A 325 24.44 12.61 -15.81
CA ALA A 325 25.18 11.39 -16.06
C ALA A 325 24.30 10.14 -16.01
N ALA A 326 23.26 10.14 -15.16
CA ALA A 326 22.25 9.09 -15.04
C ALA A 326 20.90 9.65 -14.60
N ALA A 327 19.83 8.84 -14.72
CA ALA A 327 18.50 9.19 -14.21
C ALA A 327 17.84 8.00 -13.50
N ILE A 328 17.08 8.31 -12.43
CA ILE A 328 16.20 7.39 -11.72
C ILE A 328 14.76 7.90 -11.89
N LEU A 329 13.92 7.11 -12.54
CA LEU A 329 12.50 7.42 -12.72
C LEU A 329 11.69 6.70 -11.63
N THR A 330 10.92 7.46 -10.84
CA THR A 330 10.12 6.92 -9.72
C THR A 330 8.63 7.13 -9.91
N LEU A 331 8.20 7.28 -11.15
CA LEU A 331 6.83 7.56 -11.55
C LEU A 331 5.99 6.27 -11.54
N PRO A 332 4.69 6.34 -11.20
CA PRO A 332 3.77 5.22 -11.35
C PRO A 332 3.70 4.72 -12.80
N ALA A 333 3.47 3.42 -13.00
CA ALA A 333 3.42 2.85 -14.36
C ALA A 333 2.44 3.57 -15.31
N PRO A 334 1.22 3.99 -14.89
CA PRO A 334 0.35 4.77 -15.78
C PRO A 334 0.99 6.07 -16.28
N MET A 335 1.80 6.74 -15.44
CA MET A 335 2.49 7.98 -15.83
C MET A 335 3.72 7.71 -16.71
N MET A 336 4.39 6.57 -16.52
CA MET A 336 5.52 6.15 -17.37
C MET A 336 5.10 5.93 -18.82
N ARG A 337 3.87 5.48 -19.07
CA ARG A 337 3.32 5.29 -20.43
C ARG A 337 3.13 6.59 -21.21
N GLU A 338 3.06 7.72 -20.53
CA GLU A 338 2.91 9.04 -21.15
C GLU A 338 4.24 9.68 -21.57
N ILE A 339 5.36 9.05 -21.19
CA ILE A 339 6.69 9.57 -21.49
C ILE A 339 7.12 9.11 -22.89
N ASP A 340 7.57 10.06 -23.70
CA ASP A 340 8.25 9.78 -24.96
C ASP A 340 9.69 9.29 -24.66
N PHE A 341 9.92 7.99 -24.78
CA PHE A 341 11.26 7.41 -24.75
C PHE A 341 11.84 7.41 -26.16
N ASP A 342 12.72 8.37 -26.42
CA ASP A 342 13.42 8.51 -27.72
C ASP A 342 14.19 7.23 -28.09
N ALA A 343 14.32 6.97 -29.39
CA ALA A 343 15.04 5.80 -29.90
C ALA A 343 16.50 5.72 -29.38
N SER A 344 17.14 6.86 -29.09
CA SER A 344 18.49 6.92 -28.52
C SER A 344 18.61 6.28 -27.13
N VAL A 345 17.51 6.16 -26.38
CA VAL A 345 17.49 5.47 -25.07
C VAL A 345 17.68 3.97 -25.25
N ALA A 346 17.27 3.40 -26.39
CA ALA A 346 17.26 1.97 -26.67
C ALA A 346 16.60 1.17 -25.52
N LEU A 347 15.37 1.57 -25.16
CA LEU A 347 14.65 0.97 -24.02
C LEU A 347 14.52 -0.56 -24.19
N PRO A 348 15.08 -1.38 -23.28
CA PRO A 348 15.07 -2.83 -23.41
C PRO A 348 13.64 -3.40 -23.45
N ALA A 349 13.47 -4.55 -24.10
CA ALA A 349 12.16 -5.20 -24.24
C ALA A 349 11.48 -5.46 -22.88
N HIS A 350 12.23 -5.93 -21.89
CA HIS A 350 11.70 -6.16 -20.53
C HIS A 350 11.17 -4.89 -19.87
N SER A 351 11.87 -3.74 -20.06
CA SER A 351 11.41 -2.45 -19.53
C SER A 351 10.16 -1.98 -20.26
N ARG A 352 10.09 -2.15 -21.60
CA ARG A 352 8.90 -1.83 -22.39
C ARG A 352 7.71 -2.67 -21.93
N THR A 353 7.89 -3.99 -21.82
CA THR A 353 6.86 -4.91 -21.34
C THR A 353 6.34 -4.52 -19.95
N ALA A 354 7.24 -4.15 -19.03
CA ALA A 354 6.85 -3.72 -17.68
C ALA A 354 6.05 -2.40 -17.70
N ILE A 355 6.53 -1.40 -18.44
CA ILE A 355 5.87 -0.08 -18.54
C ILE A 355 4.47 -0.22 -19.14
N ASP A 356 4.34 -0.96 -20.24
CA ASP A 356 3.09 -1.09 -20.98
C ASP A 356 2.11 -2.05 -20.28
N GLY A 357 2.61 -3.11 -19.65
CA GLY A 357 1.81 -4.23 -19.16
C GLY A 357 1.36 -4.16 -17.71
N LEU A 358 2.04 -3.41 -16.82
CA LEU A 358 1.70 -3.41 -15.40
C LEU A 358 0.37 -2.71 -15.12
N ASP A 359 -0.59 -3.41 -14.54
CA ASP A 359 -1.89 -2.86 -14.13
C ASP A 359 -1.81 -2.15 -12.76
N TYR A 360 -2.72 -1.22 -12.54
CA TYR A 360 -2.84 -0.45 -11.30
C TYR A 360 -4.25 -0.53 -10.75
N GLY A 361 -4.33 -0.64 -9.42
CA GLY A 361 -5.57 -0.62 -8.67
C GLY A 361 -6.28 0.73 -8.73
N THR A 362 -7.54 0.70 -8.35
CA THR A 362 -8.44 1.86 -8.34
C THR A 362 -8.85 2.25 -6.92
N ASN A 363 -7.97 2.01 -5.93
CA ASN A 363 -8.27 2.28 -4.54
C ASN A 363 -8.54 3.76 -4.28
N SER A 364 -9.57 4.00 -3.48
CA SER A 364 -10.01 5.33 -3.04
C SER A 364 -10.32 5.31 -1.55
N LYS A 365 -10.16 6.44 -0.88
CA LYS A 365 -10.46 6.63 0.55
C LYS A 365 -11.47 7.75 0.75
N MET A 366 -12.51 7.48 1.53
CA MET A 366 -13.38 8.51 2.04
C MET A 366 -13.35 8.51 3.57
N MET A 367 -12.92 9.62 4.16
CA MET A 367 -12.89 9.80 5.61
C MET A 367 -14.12 10.57 6.04
N ILE A 368 -14.80 10.11 7.09
CA ILE A 368 -15.99 10.76 7.66
C ILE A 368 -15.79 10.96 9.15
N GLY A 369 -16.02 12.19 9.61
CA GLY A 369 -15.96 12.55 11.02
C GLY A 369 -17.26 12.22 11.75
N PHE A 370 -17.15 11.85 13.03
CA PHE A 370 -18.27 11.57 13.92
C PHE A 370 -18.13 12.36 15.22
N THR A 371 -19.26 12.74 15.82
CA THR A 371 -19.35 13.44 17.11
C THR A 371 -19.29 12.49 18.31
N GLY A 372 -19.32 11.16 18.06
CA GLY A 372 -19.19 10.08 19.01
C GLY A 372 -18.54 8.87 18.34
N ARG A 373 -18.28 7.82 19.10
CA ARG A 373 -17.70 6.56 18.64
C ARG A 373 -18.65 5.38 18.95
N PRO A 374 -19.88 5.37 18.36
CA PRO A 374 -20.91 4.39 18.71
C PRO A 374 -20.51 2.95 18.36
N TRP A 375 -19.68 2.74 17.33
CA TRP A 375 -19.09 1.44 17.01
C TRP A 375 -18.31 0.88 18.20
N PHE A 376 -17.54 1.69 18.89
CA PHE A 376 -16.77 1.31 20.06
C PHE A 376 -17.61 1.27 21.34
N GLU A 377 -18.33 2.34 21.65
CA GLU A 377 -18.99 2.53 22.94
C GLU A 377 -20.21 1.60 23.13
N ARG A 378 -20.93 1.28 22.04
CA ARG A 378 -22.17 0.52 22.09
C ARG A 378 -22.09 -0.85 21.44
N LEU A 379 -21.30 -1.00 20.37
CA LEU A 379 -21.26 -2.22 19.58
C LEU A 379 -20.02 -3.09 19.90
N GLY A 380 -19.04 -2.57 20.65
CA GLY A 380 -17.79 -3.29 20.93
C GLY A 380 -16.90 -3.49 19.69
N CYS A 381 -17.11 -2.68 18.64
CA CYS A 381 -16.35 -2.73 17.41
C CYS A 381 -15.13 -1.79 17.48
N ASN A 382 -13.98 -2.20 16.93
CA ASN A 382 -12.76 -1.39 16.87
C ASN A 382 -12.77 -0.34 15.73
N GLY A 383 -13.86 -0.24 14.97
CA GLY A 383 -13.95 0.60 13.78
C GLY A 383 -13.72 -0.16 12.48
N GLY A 384 -13.33 -1.43 12.56
CA GLY A 384 -13.17 -2.33 11.42
C GLY A 384 -14.49 -2.99 11.00
N SER A 385 -14.86 -2.86 9.75
CA SER A 385 -15.97 -3.61 9.19
C SER A 385 -15.78 -3.93 7.72
N TYR A 386 -16.42 -5.01 7.26
CA TYR A 386 -16.35 -5.52 5.90
C TYR A 386 -17.72 -5.95 5.42
N SER A 387 -18.06 -5.66 4.16
CA SER A 387 -19.30 -6.12 3.59
C SER A 387 -19.26 -6.27 2.06
N ASP A 388 -20.30 -6.91 1.53
CA ASP A 388 -20.65 -6.95 0.12
C ASP A 388 -21.74 -5.92 -0.26
N LEU A 389 -21.96 -4.91 0.59
CA LEU A 389 -22.91 -3.83 0.33
C LEU A 389 -22.39 -2.88 -0.76
N PRO A 390 -23.28 -2.29 -1.57
CA PRO A 390 -22.86 -1.55 -2.77
C PRO A 390 -22.02 -0.30 -2.49
N ASN A 391 -22.17 0.33 -1.31
CA ASN A 391 -21.45 1.54 -0.94
C ASN A 391 -20.58 1.38 0.32
N HIS A 392 -20.32 0.14 0.74
CA HIS A 392 -19.46 -0.20 1.87
C HIS A 392 -18.70 -1.47 1.56
N GLN A 393 -17.37 -1.41 1.52
CA GLN A 393 -16.51 -2.59 1.37
C GLN A 393 -15.68 -2.84 2.63
N ASN A 394 -14.96 -1.81 3.10
CA ASN A 394 -14.08 -1.90 4.26
C ASN A 394 -14.02 -0.58 5.02
N THR A 395 -13.93 -0.65 6.35
CA THR A 395 -13.68 0.51 7.21
C THR A 395 -12.64 0.22 8.27
N TRP A 396 -12.04 1.29 8.79
CA TRP A 396 -11.31 1.31 10.05
C TRP A 396 -11.39 2.70 10.69
N GLU A 397 -11.16 2.76 12.00
CA GLU A 397 -11.05 4.05 12.69
C GLU A 397 -9.65 4.62 12.48
N THR A 398 -9.59 5.80 11.88
CA THR A 398 -8.35 6.52 11.63
C THR A 398 -7.95 7.35 12.85
N ALA A 399 -6.66 7.36 13.21
CA ALA A 399 -6.07 8.12 14.31
C ALA A 399 -6.78 7.94 15.67
N PRO A 400 -6.96 6.70 16.16
CA PRO A 400 -7.72 6.43 17.37
C PRO A 400 -7.08 7.02 18.64
N SER A 401 -5.76 7.25 18.69
CA SER A 401 -5.11 7.88 19.83
C SER A 401 -5.51 9.36 20.02
N THR A 402 -5.76 10.06 18.93
CA THR A 402 -6.23 11.45 18.97
C THR A 402 -7.73 11.54 19.25
N ALA A 403 -8.49 10.48 18.99
CA ALA A 403 -9.89 10.35 19.42
C ALA A 403 -10.04 10.39 20.96
N ALA A 404 -8.99 10.05 21.71
CA ALA A 404 -9.00 10.08 23.17
C ALA A 404 -9.13 11.48 23.78
N PHE A 405 -8.85 12.55 23.01
CA PHE A 405 -9.03 13.95 23.46
C PHE A 405 -10.49 14.45 23.38
N GLY A 406 -11.39 13.60 22.99
CA GLY A 406 -12.82 13.88 22.90
C GLY A 406 -13.57 12.66 22.44
N VAL A 407 -14.87 12.76 22.49
CA VAL A 407 -15.80 11.71 22.07
C VAL A 407 -15.82 11.52 20.54
N ARG A 408 -14.96 12.23 19.78
CA ARG A 408 -14.99 12.28 18.31
C ARG A 408 -14.12 11.19 17.70
N GLY A 409 -14.56 10.62 16.58
CA GLY A 409 -13.79 9.69 15.76
C GLY A 409 -13.85 10.04 14.28
N VAL A 410 -12.94 9.45 13.51
CA VAL A 410 -12.96 9.49 12.04
C VAL A 410 -12.92 8.06 11.54
N ILE A 411 -13.86 7.70 10.68
CA ILE A 411 -13.88 6.42 9.99
C ILE A 411 -13.40 6.63 8.55
N THR A 412 -12.45 5.81 8.15
CA THR A 412 -12.07 5.66 6.75
C THR A 412 -12.95 4.58 6.10
N ASP A 413 -13.64 4.93 5.03
CA ASP A 413 -14.23 4.03 4.04
C ASP A 413 -13.19 3.77 2.95
N TYR A 414 -12.77 2.54 2.82
CA TYR A 414 -11.77 2.11 1.83
C TYR A 414 -12.42 1.28 0.74
N SER A 415 -12.17 1.66 -0.49
CA SER A 415 -12.84 1.08 -1.65
C SER A 415 -11.86 0.77 -2.77
N GLY A 416 -12.03 -0.40 -3.39
CA GLY A 416 -11.29 -0.84 -4.56
C GLY A 416 -12.21 -1.18 -5.74
N GLY A 417 -11.61 -1.60 -6.86
CA GLY A 417 -12.33 -2.05 -8.04
C GLY A 417 -13.22 -0.97 -8.66
N ASN A 418 -14.33 -1.37 -9.23
CA ASN A 418 -15.30 -0.48 -9.86
C ASN A 418 -15.88 0.55 -8.89
N ARG A 419 -16.07 0.18 -7.60
CA ARG A 419 -16.53 1.14 -6.60
C ARG A 419 -15.48 2.22 -6.37
N GLY A 420 -14.22 1.84 -6.11
CA GLY A 420 -13.14 2.81 -5.92
C GLY A 420 -12.97 3.75 -7.12
N ALA A 421 -13.03 3.21 -8.33
CA ALA A 421 -12.90 4.01 -9.57
C ALA A 421 -14.02 5.04 -9.75
N ARG A 422 -15.28 4.68 -9.41
CA ARG A 422 -16.44 5.56 -9.66
C ARG A 422 -16.61 6.67 -8.64
N LEU A 423 -16.10 6.53 -7.41
CA LEU A 423 -16.22 7.54 -6.37
C LEU A 423 -15.77 8.92 -6.90
N ASP A 424 -16.61 9.94 -6.70
CA ASP A 424 -16.40 11.26 -7.29
C ASP A 424 -16.22 12.34 -6.21
N PRO A 425 -15.00 12.87 -6.02
CA PRO A 425 -14.77 13.95 -5.05
C PRO A 425 -15.67 15.18 -5.25
N ALA A 426 -16.11 15.44 -6.49
CA ALA A 426 -17.05 16.52 -6.78
C ALA A 426 -18.47 16.24 -6.24
N LYS A 427 -18.79 14.98 -5.94
CA LYS A 427 -20.07 14.51 -5.39
C LYS A 427 -19.96 14.04 -3.94
N LEU A 428 -18.96 14.53 -3.20
CA LEU A 428 -18.63 14.09 -1.84
C LEU A 428 -19.85 13.88 -0.94
N GLN A 429 -20.81 14.79 -0.93
CA GLN A 429 -21.98 14.69 -0.04
C GLN A 429 -22.92 13.54 -0.44
N THR A 430 -23.06 13.26 -1.74
CA THR A 430 -23.84 12.13 -2.25
C THR A 430 -23.17 10.81 -1.90
N GLU A 431 -21.84 10.72 -2.13
CA GLU A 431 -21.05 9.52 -1.83
C GLU A 431 -21.04 9.23 -0.32
N ALA A 432 -20.83 10.26 0.51
CA ALA A 432 -20.90 10.13 1.97
C ALA A 432 -22.29 9.69 2.46
N GLY A 433 -23.37 10.22 1.86
CA GLY A 433 -24.72 9.82 2.19
C GLY A 433 -25.01 8.36 1.85
N ALA A 434 -24.59 7.89 0.69
CA ALA A 434 -24.76 6.49 0.27
C ALA A 434 -23.95 5.53 1.17
N PHE A 435 -22.70 5.87 1.49
CA PHE A 435 -21.89 5.09 2.42
C PHE A 435 -22.53 5.03 3.84
N LEU A 436 -22.97 6.17 4.38
CA LEU A 436 -23.61 6.22 5.71
C LEU A 436 -24.87 5.37 5.77
N GLN A 437 -25.63 5.27 4.67
CA GLN A 437 -26.80 4.40 4.61
C GLN A 437 -26.44 2.92 4.74
N ASP A 438 -25.40 2.46 4.05
CA ASP A 438 -24.91 1.08 4.15
C ASP A 438 -24.23 0.83 5.51
N LEU A 439 -23.50 1.81 6.04
CA LEU A 439 -22.88 1.73 7.36
C LEU A 439 -23.90 1.57 8.48
N GLU A 440 -25.09 2.20 8.36
CA GLU A 440 -26.20 2.03 9.31
C GLU A 440 -26.68 0.58 9.37
N THR A 441 -26.61 -0.16 8.25
CA THR A 441 -26.93 -1.59 8.21
C THR A 441 -25.88 -2.42 8.97
N VAL A 442 -24.61 -2.07 8.84
CA VAL A 442 -23.50 -2.76 9.52
C VAL A 442 -23.39 -2.35 10.99
N TRP A 443 -23.58 -1.04 11.28
CA TRP A 443 -23.49 -0.44 12.63
C TRP A 443 -24.72 0.40 12.94
N PRO A 444 -25.81 -0.19 13.41
CA PRO A 444 -27.05 0.51 13.68
C PRO A 444 -26.91 1.67 14.68
N GLY A 445 -27.49 2.82 14.35
CA GLY A 445 -27.46 4.05 15.15
C GLY A 445 -26.18 4.88 15.04
N THR A 446 -25.33 4.59 14.07
CA THR A 446 -24.05 5.30 13.86
C THR A 446 -24.22 6.58 13.05
N THR A 447 -25.09 6.57 12.04
CA THR A 447 -25.21 7.68 11.08
C THR A 447 -25.72 8.97 11.70
N ALA A 448 -26.54 8.87 12.76
CA ALA A 448 -27.02 10.03 13.51
C ALA A 448 -25.90 10.87 14.15
N LEU A 449 -24.73 10.26 14.36
CA LEU A 449 -23.56 10.91 14.96
C LEU A 449 -22.54 11.40 13.92
N ALA A 450 -22.83 11.30 12.62
CA ALA A 450 -21.96 11.89 11.60
C ALA A 450 -21.81 13.40 11.82
N SER A 451 -20.56 13.85 11.91
CA SER A 451 -20.24 15.28 12.10
C SER A 451 -20.70 16.10 10.89
N ARG A 452 -21.26 17.28 11.17
CA ARG A 452 -21.72 18.20 10.13
C ARG A 452 -21.13 19.58 10.33
N ASP A 453 -20.93 20.28 9.22
CA ASP A 453 -20.54 21.68 9.24
C ASP A 453 -21.76 22.60 9.53
N SER A 454 -21.51 23.91 9.58
CA SER A 454 -22.55 24.95 9.83
C SER A 454 -23.64 25.00 8.75
N GLN A 455 -23.43 24.36 7.59
CA GLN A 455 -24.40 24.25 6.51
C GLN A 455 -25.13 22.89 6.50
N GLY A 456 -24.91 22.06 7.53
CA GLY A 456 -25.50 20.73 7.65
C GLY A 456 -24.86 19.65 6.76
N ARG A 457 -23.77 19.96 6.06
CA ARG A 457 -23.06 18.99 5.20
C ARG A 457 -22.20 18.06 6.06
N VAL A 458 -22.15 16.78 5.69
CA VAL A 458 -21.29 15.80 6.36
C VAL A 458 -19.82 16.25 6.30
N LEU A 459 -19.15 16.24 7.45
CA LEU A 459 -17.72 16.53 7.54
C LEU A 459 -16.95 15.32 7.02
N ALA A 460 -16.51 15.40 5.77
CA ALA A 460 -15.86 14.31 5.05
C ALA A 460 -14.77 14.82 4.09
N HIS A 461 -13.91 13.91 3.67
CA HIS A 461 -12.96 14.10 2.57
C HIS A 461 -12.92 12.82 1.73
N LEU A 462 -12.82 12.97 0.40
CA LEU A 462 -12.71 11.86 -0.54
C LEU A 462 -11.47 12.04 -1.41
N GLU A 463 -10.54 11.10 -1.35
CA GLU A 463 -9.38 10.99 -2.22
C GLU A 463 -9.57 9.85 -3.22
N ASN A 464 -9.59 10.19 -4.51
CA ASN A 464 -9.63 9.21 -5.60
C ASN A 464 -8.35 9.30 -6.43
N TRP A 465 -7.45 8.33 -6.24
CA TRP A 465 -6.15 8.29 -6.90
C TRP A 465 -6.22 8.05 -8.41
N VAL A 466 -7.28 7.42 -8.91
CA VAL A 466 -7.49 7.22 -10.37
C VAL A 466 -7.74 8.54 -11.08
N ARG A 467 -8.50 9.43 -10.42
CA ARG A 467 -8.82 10.77 -10.96
C ARG A 467 -7.70 11.78 -10.78
N ASN A 468 -6.69 11.45 -10.00
CA ASN A 468 -5.53 12.33 -9.82
C ASN A 468 -4.62 12.26 -11.05
N PRO A 469 -4.40 13.38 -11.78
CA PRO A 469 -3.67 13.38 -13.06
C PRO A 469 -2.19 13.03 -12.92
N LEU A 470 -1.62 13.07 -11.71
CA LEU A 470 -0.22 12.74 -11.46
C LEU A 470 0.02 11.27 -11.10
N PHE A 471 -1.05 10.47 -10.88
CA PHE A 471 -0.93 9.08 -10.44
C PHE A 471 -1.74 8.10 -11.27
N LYS A 472 -2.99 8.44 -11.60
CA LYS A 472 -3.93 7.63 -12.40
C LYS A 472 -4.13 6.21 -11.86
N GLY A 473 -3.99 6.06 -10.56
CA GLY A 473 -4.22 4.80 -9.85
C GLY A 473 -3.43 4.66 -8.55
N ALA A 474 -3.84 3.73 -7.74
CA ALA A 474 -3.17 3.25 -6.54
C ALA A 474 -3.69 1.86 -6.21
N TYR A 475 -2.83 1.01 -5.94
CA TYR A 475 -1.41 0.80 -6.18
C TYR A 475 -1.24 -0.34 -7.19
N THR A 476 -0.07 -1.01 -7.27
CA THR A 476 0.15 -2.13 -8.21
C THR A 476 -0.88 -3.24 -8.04
N ASN A 477 -1.49 -3.69 -9.14
CA ASN A 477 -2.30 -4.89 -9.22
C ASN A 477 -1.51 -6.03 -9.89
N ASN A 478 -1.73 -7.25 -9.43
CA ASN A 478 -1.12 -8.45 -10.00
C ASN A 478 -2.13 -9.13 -10.93
N GLN A 479 -2.29 -8.60 -12.13
CA GLN A 479 -3.20 -9.11 -13.15
C GLN A 479 -2.80 -10.51 -13.65
N PRO A 480 -3.70 -11.27 -14.32
CA PRO A 480 -3.33 -12.51 -14.98
C PRO A 480 -2.12 -12.32 -15.90
N GLY A 481 -1.11 -13.18 -15.75
CA GLY A 481 0.17 -13.09 -16.47
C GLY A 481 1.22 -12.17 -15.80
N TYR A 482 0.94 -11.62 -14.63
CA TYR A 482 1.89 -10.76 -13.92
C TYR A 482 3.16 -11.51 -13.50
N PHE A 483 3.03 -12.65 -12.84
CA PHE A 483 4.17 -13.35 -12.24
C PHE A 483 5.13 -13.91 -13.29
N THR A 484 4.60 -14.50 -14.35
CA THR A 484 5.40 -15.14 -15.40
C THR A 484 5.77 -14.21 -16.56
N GLY A 485 5.25 -12.98 -16.56
CA GLY A 485 5.51 -12.00 -17.62
C GLY A 485 6.14 -10.68 -17.18
N LEU A 486 5.94 -10.27 -15.93
CA LEU A 486 6.33 -8.93 -15.46
C LEU A 486 7.19 -8.93 -14.19
N GLU A 487 6.97 -9.89 -13.26
CA GLU A 487 7.67 -9.93 -11.97
C GLU A 487 9.18 -9.91 -12.17
N GLY A 488 9.84 -8.92 -11.53
CA GLY A 488 11.27 -8.69 -11.62
C GLY A 488 11.74 -7.79 -12.77
N HIS A 489 10.92 -7.55 -13.79
CA HIS A 489 11.32 -6.75 -14.96
C HIS A 489 11.57 -5.27 -14.60
N TYR A 490 10.73 -4.66 -13.76
CA TYR A 490 10.91 -3.26 -13.36
C TYR A 490 12.16 -3.01 -12.49
N ALA A 491 12.68 -4.04 -11.82
CA ALA A 491 13.88 -3.89 -11.01
C ALA A 491 15.16 -3.77 -11.87
N LYS A 492 15.10 -4.18 -13.14
CA LYS A 492 16.22 -4.17 -14.07
C LYS A 492 16.47 -2.77 -14.63
N PRO A 493 17.73 -2.33 -14.77
CA PRO A 493 18.06 -1.07 -15.42
C PRO A 493 17.68 -1.06 -16.91
N ALA A 494 17.36 0.08 -17.44
CA ALA A 494 17.25 0.31 -18.88
C ALA A 494 18.60 0.77 -19.45
N GLY A 495 19.49 -0.18 -19.71
CA GLY A 495 20.89 0.07 -20.05
C GLY A 495 21.68 0.53 -18.82
N GLU A 496 22.76 1.31 -19.06
CA GLU A 496 23.73 1.63 -18.01
C GLU A 496 23.39 2.89 -17.17
N ARG A 497 22.43 3.71 -17.62
CA ARG A 497 22.25 5.05 -17.06
C ARG A 497 20.81 5.44 -16.75
N LEU A 498 19.85 4.54 -16.98
CA LEU A 498 18.44 4.77 -16.66
C LEU A 498 17.93 3.68 -15.75
N PHE A 499 17.40 4.09 -14.60
CA PHE A 499 16.99 3.21 -13.50
C PHE A 499 15.55 3.51 -13.09
N PHE A 500 14.87 2.50 -12.51
CA PHE A 500 13.49 2.61 -12.07
C PHE A 500 13.36 2.33 -10.58
N ALA A 501 12.51 3.11 -9.90
CA ALA A 501 12.12 2.90 -8.52
C ALA A 501 10.63 3.25 -8.33
N GLY A 502 10.09 2.98 -7.16
CA GLY A 502 8.67 3.09 -6.81
C GLY A 502 8.18 1.77 -6.25
N GLU A 503 7.05 1.79 -5.53
CA GLU A 503 6.51 0.57 -4.88
C GLU A 503 6.29 -0.58 -5.86
N HIS A 504 5.92 -0.25 -7.10
CA HIS A 504 5.65 -1.20 -8.19
C HIS A 504 6.92 -1.87 -8.75
N THR A 505 8.10 -1.36 -8.42
CA THR A 505 9.39 -1.91 -8.87
C THR A 505 10.05 -2.81 -7.83
N ASP A 506 9.45 -2.91 -6.64
CA ASP A 506 9.84 -3.93 -5.68
C ASP A 506 9.17 -5.27 -6.02
N SER A 507 9.69 -6.37 -5.52
CA SER A 507 9.14 -7.68 -5.79
C SER A 507 7.83 -7.88 -5.02
N PHE A 508 6.88 -8.59 -5.65
CA PHE A 508 5.70 -9.12 -4.98
C PHE A 508 6.06 -9.91 -3.72
N TYR A 509 7.18 -10.63 -3.75
CA TYR A 509 7.66 -11.44 -2.63
C TYR A 509 8.31 -10.63 -1.49
N ASN A 510 8.44 -9.31 -1.66
CA ASN A 510 8.97 -8.38 -0.67
C ASN A 510 7.88 -7.37 -0.24
N TYR A 511 8.02 -6.11 -0.67
CA TYR A 511 7.16 -5.01 -0.22
C TYR A 511 6.53 -4.24 -1.39
N GLN A 512 6.23 -4.90 -2.52
CA GLN A 512 5.49 -4.27 -3.61
C GLN A 512 4.15 -3.71 -3.10
N GLY A 513 3.82 -2.48 -3.48
CA GLY A 513 2.61 -1.79 -3.04
C GLY A 513 2.72 -1.07 -1.68
N PHE A 514 3.82 -1.25 -0.94
CA PHE A 514 4.02 -0.62 0.38
C PHE A 514 4.95 0.59 0.34
N MET A 515 4.87 1.44 1.38
CA MET A 515 5.84 2.52 1.62
C MET A 515 7.26 1.99 1.76
N GLU A 516 7.45 0.85 2.42
CA GLU A 516 8.74 0.17 2.57
C GLU A 516 9.33 -0.21 1.21
N GLY A 517 8.53 -0.81 0.31
CA GLY A 517 8.97 -1.15 -1.04
C GLY A 517 9.35 0.06 -1.87
N ALA A 518 8.65 1.18 -1.69
CA ALA A 518 9.04 2.44 -2.33
C ALA A 518 10.44 2.89 -1.88
N LEU A 519 10.72 2.89 -0.56
CA LEU A 519 12.02 3.26 -0.01
C LEU A 519 13.13 2.30 -0.48
N LEU A 520 12.92 0.99 -0.35
CA LEU A 520 13.89 -0.03 -0.71
C LEU A 520 14.22 -0.02 -2.20
N SER A 521 13.21 0.15 -3.07
CA SER A 521 13.43 0.30 -4.51
C SER A 521 14.24 1.56 -4.84
N GLY A 522 14.01 2.66 -4.12
CA GLY A 522 14.80 3.88 -4.22
C GLY A 522 16.27 3.65 -3.89
N ALA A 523 16.55 2.95 -2.78
CA ALA A 523 17.91 2.57 -2.39
C ALA A 523 18.58 1.67 -3.44
N ARG A 524 17.84 0.67 -3.95
CA ARG A 524 18.33 -0.23 -5.02
C ARG A 524 18.72 0.56 -6.27
N ALA A 525 17.85 1.44 -6.74
CA ALA A 525 18.12 2.25 -7.95
C ALA A 525 19.30 3.22 -7.74
N ALA A 526 19.44 3.79 -6.55
CA ALA A 526 20.59 4.62 -6.20
C ALA A 526 21.91 3.82 -6.19
N ASP A 527 21.89 2.58 -5.70
CA ASP A 527 23.05 1.67 -5.75
C ASP A 527 23.42 1.28 -7.18
N GLN A 528 22.43 1.01 -8.03
CA GLN A 528 22.63 0.73 -9.45
C GLN A 528 23.26 1.93 -10.16
N ALA A 529 22.73 3.13 -9.95
CA ALA A 529 23.26 4.37 -10.53
C ALA A 529 24.70 4.63 -10.06
N TRP A 530 24.99 4.47 -8.78
CA TRP A 530 26.32 4.65 -8.23
C TRP A 530 27.35 3.66 -8.81
N ARG A 531 26.98 2.40 -9.01
CA ARG A 531 27.87 1.40 -9.64
C ARG A 531 28.14 1.72 -11.11
N ALA A 532 27.14 2.23 -11.81
CA ALA A 532 27.25 2.57 -13.23
C ALA A 532 28.06 3.85 -13.51
N LEU A 533 28.25 4.70 -12.50
CA LEU A 533 29.01 5.95 -12.61
C LEU A 533 30.45 5.86 -12.07
N ARG A 534 30.86 4.69 -11.64
CA ARG A 534 32.26 4.37 -11.24
C ARG A 534 33.07 3.79 -12.39
#